data_0d3d7f7da2432c44e4ed46e2db64ba45
#
_entry.id   0d3d7f7da2432c44e4ed46e2db64ba45
#
_cell.length_a   1.000
_cell.length_b   1.000
_cell.length_c   1.000
_cell.angle_alpha   90.00
_cell.angle_beta   90.00
_cell.angle_gamma   90.00
#
_symmetry.space_group_name_H-M   'P 1'
#
loop_
_entity.id
_entity.type
_entity.pdbx_description
1 polymer ?
#
loop_
_entity_poly.entity_id
_entity_poly.type
_entity_poly.pdbx_seq_one_letter_code
_entity_poly.pdbx_strand_id
1 'polypeptide(L)'
;APSANRLREVLAQALPDLATLQRALNTILRAQTPRFVKKGKRAYYIAIDLTLIPYHGEPYADEKEIVRSQPKSGTTHFHGYATVSIVHDNQRFVVALRFVEKGESMEKIVAWLLNRLKSMGISIKRAYFDKGFCSVPVLKTLERRNIKFIMPIPVRGKSGGVRKLFEALASHKTRYTFNSPKHGELEVSAVVVKKYSKGRYKRKGARWFAYAVAGLPKSVAPHQVFEMYR
;
A
#
# COMPACT_ATOMS: atom_id res chain seq x y z
N ALA A 1 -10.51 -41.24 3.78
CA ALA A 1 -10.44 -39.80 3.44
C ALA A 1 -9.56 -39.63 2.19
N PRO A 2 -9.88 -38.71 1.27
CA PRO A 2 -9.02 -38.45 0.12
C PRO A 2 -7.64 -37.96 0.54
N SER A 3 -6.60 -38.34 -0.21
CA SER A 3 -5.25 -37.86 0.03
C SER A 3 -5.14 -36.35 -0.19
N ALA A 4 -4.15 -35.70 0.44
CA ALA A 4 -3.91 -34.27 0.26
C ALA A 4 -3.68 -33.89 -1.22
N ASN A 5 -3.04 -34.78 -2.00
CA ASN A 5 -2.82 -34.57 -3.44
C ASN A 5 -4.14 -34.62 -4.20
N ARG A 6 -5.01 -35.58 -3.89
CA ARG A 6 -6.33 -35.68 -4.52
C ARG A 6 -7.19 -34.44 -4.24
N LEU A 7 -7.14 -33.94 -3.01
CA LEU A 7 -7.83 -32.68 -2.67
C LEU A 7 -7.28 -31.48 -3.47
N ARG A 8 -5.97 -31.40 -3.66
CA ARG A 8 -5.35 -30.34 -4.49
C ARG A 8 -5.79 -30.43 -5.95
N GLU A 9 -5.79 -31.64 -6.54
CA GLU A 9 -6.25 -31.86 -7.91
C GLU A 9 -7.72 -31.43 -8.10
N VAL A 10 -8.59 -31.85 -7.20
CA VAL A 10 -10.01 -31.49 -7.24
C VAL A 10 -10.21 -29.99 -7.09
N LEU A 11 -9.48 -29.35 -6.15
CA LEU A 11 -9.53 -27.89 -5.99
C LEU A 11 -9.02 -27.16 -7.23
N ALA A 12 -7.91 -27.61 -7.82
CA ALA A 12 -7.36 -26.99 -9.03
C ALA A 12 -8.33 -27.07 -10.22
N GLN A 13 -9.11 -28.18 -10.33
CA GLN A 13 -10.13 -28.34 -11.39
C GLN A 13 -11.43 -27.58 -11.09
N ALA A 14 -11.77 -27.41 -9.80
CA ALA A 14 -13.03 -26.78 -9.38
C ALA A 14 -12.94 -25.25 -9.23
N LEU A 15 -11.73 -24.72 -9.01
CA LEU A 15 -11.55 -23.29 -8.85
C LEU A 15 -11.72 -22.56 -10.20
N PRO A 16 -12.48 -21.47 -10.24
CA PRO A 16 -12.60 -20.66 -11.44
C PRO A 16 -11.28 -19.92 -11.72
N ASP A 17 -11.16 -19.38 -12.93
CA ASP A 17 -10.02 -18.52 -13.28
C ASP A 17 -9.87 -17.34 -12.31
N LEU A 18 -8.66 -16.78 -12.24
CA LEU A 18 -8.30 -15.74 -11.28
C LEU A 18 -9.18 -14.48 -11.40
N ALA A 19 -9.59 -14.12 -12.62
CA ALA A 19 -10.44 -12.95 -12.84
C ALA A 19 -11.86 -13.18 -12.32
N THR A 20 -12.40 -14.37 -12.51
CA THR A 20 -13.70 -14.78 -11.98
C THR A 20 -13.67 -14.85 -10.46
N LEU A 21 -12.63 -15.45 -9.88
CA LEU A 21 -12.43 -15.49 -8.44
C LEU A 21 -12.34 -14.08 -7.85
N GLN A 22 -11.57 -13.20 -8.47
CA GLN A 22 -11.45 -11.80 -8.03
C GLN A 22 -12.81 -11.09 -8.07
N ARG A 23 -13.62 -11.30 -9.11
CA ARG A 23 -14.98 -10.73 -9.21
C ARG A 23 -15.88 -11.23 -8.10
N ALA A 24 -15.88 -12.54 -7.83
CA ALA A 24 -16.69 -13.13 -6.77
C ALA A 24 -16.30 -12.59 -5.39
N LEU A 25 -15.01 -12.55 -5.07
CA LEU A 25 -14.50 -11.97 -3.82
C LEU A 25 -14.89 -10.49 -3.66
N ASN A 26 -14.74 -9.68 -4.70
CA ASN A 26 -15.16 -8.28 -4.66
C ASN A 26 -16.68 -8.11 -4.53
N THR A 27 -17.48 -9.04 -5.01
CA THR A 27 -18.94 -9.05 -4.80
C THR A 27 -19.26 -9.30 -3.33
N ILE A 28 -18.60 -10.26 -2.69
CA ILE A 28 -18.75 -10.56 -1.26
C ILE A 28 -18.30 -9.34 -0.43
N LEU A 29 -17.12 -8.77 -0.70
CA LEU A 29 -16.62 -7.60 0.01
C LEU A 29 -17.59 -6.41 -0.10
N ARG A 30 -18.17 -6.19 -1.29
CA ARG A 30 -19.20 -5.16 -1.48
C ARG A 30 -20.46 -5.46 -0.68
N ALA A 31 -20.91 -6.71 -0.62
CA ALA A 31 -22.08 -7.10 0.16
C ALA A 31 -21.84 -6.87 1.66
N GLN A 32 -20.65 -7.18 2.17
CA GLN A 32 -20.25 -7.02 3.56
C GLN A 32 -19.91 -5.57 3.94
N THR A 33 -19.79 -4.65 2.97
CA THR A 33 -19.51 -3.24 3.27
C THR A 33 -20.60 -2.67 4.18
N PRO A 34 -20.23 -2.05 5.32
CA PRO A 34 -21.20 -1.53 6.29
C PRO A 34 -22.19 -0.55 5.70
N ARG A 35 -23.43 -0.55 6.21
CA ARG A 35 -24.50 0.32 5.70
C ARG A 35 -24.14 1.81 5.78
N PHE A 36 -23.41 2.23 6.82
CA PHE A 36 -23.00 3.63 6.98
C PHE A 36 -22.04 4.07 5.87
N VAL A 37 -21.27 3.16 5.28
CA VAL A 37 -20.42 3.45 4.11
C VAL A 37 -21.26 3.56 2.85
N LYS A 38 -22.20 2.64 2.63
CA LYS A 38 -23.07 2.60 1.44
C LYS A 38 -24.02 3.79 1.35
N LYS A 39 -24.52 4.26 2.49
CA LYS A 39 -25.48 5.37 2.59
C LYS A 39 -24.84 6.71 2.96
N GLY A 40 -23.55 6.71 3.32
CA GLY A 40 -22.84 7.88 3.82
C GLY A 40 -22.47 8.84 2.70
N LYS A 41 -22.85 10.12 2.86
CA LYS A 41 -22.39 11.22 1.97
C LYS A 41 -21.01 11.76 2.38
N ARG A 42 -20.37 11.18 3.40
CA ARG A 42 -19.07 11.64 3.95
C ARG A 42 -17.89 11.01 3.23
N ALA A 43 -16.77 11.70 3.27
CA ALA A 43 -15.51 11.18 2.78
C ALA A 43 -14.79 10.35 3.88
N TYR A 44 -14.13 9.28 3.50
CA TYR A 44 -13.49 8.31 4.39
C TYR A 44 -11.97 8.33 4.31
N TYR A 45 -11.32 7.96 5.40
CA TYR A 45 -9.93 7.54 5.39
C TYR A 45 -9.85 6.14 4.79
N ILE A 46 -8.88 5.92 3.90
CA ILE A 46 -8.65 4.61 3.30
C ILE A 46 -7.19 4.19 3.52
N ALA A 47 -6.97 2.90 3.64
CA ALA A 47 -5.64 2.30 3.64
C ALA A 47 -5.52 1.35 2.45
N ILE A 48 -4.43 1.48 1.69
CA ILE A 48 -4.08 0.59 0.58
C ILE A 48 -2.83 -0.18 1.00
N ASP A 49 -2.95 -1.51 0.99
CA ASP A 49 -1.93 -2.43 1.44
C ASP A 49 -1.62 -3.48 0.39
N LEU A 50 -0.37 -3.97 0.39
CA LEU A 50 0.10 -5.07 -0.45
C LEU A 50 0.52 -6.23 0.43
N THR A 51 -0.24 -7.32 0.35
CA THR A 51 0.07 -8.56 1.05
C THR A 51 0.74 -9.53 0.09
N LEU A 52 1.90 -10.06 0.49
CA LEU A 52 2.66 -11.07 -0.24
C LEU A 52 2.64 -12.37 0.57
N ILE A 53 1.96 -13.38 0.05
CA ILE A 53 1.90 -14.72 0.64
C ILE A 53 3.01 -15.57 0.04
N PRO A 54 3.95 -16.12 0.84
CA PRO A 54 5.04 -16.93 0.34
C PRO A 54 4.54 -18.13 -0.46
N TYR A 55 5.17 -18.37 -1.60
CA TYR A 55 4.94 -19.53 -2.44
C TYR A 55 6.20 -20.42 -2.46
N HIS A 56 6.04 -21.69 -2.16
CA HIS A 56 7.13 -22.67 -2.04
C HIS A 56 7.00 -23.83 -3.05
N GLY A 57 5.99 -23.79 -3.90
CA GLY A 57 5.79 -24.81 -4.94
C GLY A 57 6.70 -24.57 -6.15
N GLU A 58 6.66 -25.52 -7.08
CA GLU A 58 7.24 -25.32 -8.40
C GLU A 58 6.47 -24.22 -9.16
N PRO A 59 7.14 -23.51 -10.08
CA PRO A 59 6.46 -22.51 -10.89
C PRO A 59 5.29 -23.20 -11.64
N TYR A 60 4.10 -22.66 -11.50
CA TYR A 60 2.96 -23.09 -12.30
C TYR A 60 3.21 -22.83 -13.79
N ALA A 61 2.56 -23.60 -14.65
CA ALA A 61 2.54 -23.36 -16.09
C ALA A 61 2.08 -21.92 -16.42
N ASP A 62 1.20 -21.34 -15.60
CA ASP A 62 0.85 -19.93 -15.64
C ASP A 62 1.59 -19.14 -14.52
N GLU A 63 2.79 -18.67 -14.84
CA GLU A 63 3.59 -17.85 -13.95
C GLU A 63 2.99 -16.45 -13.66
N LYS A 64 1.88 -16.06 -14.26
CA LYS A 64 1.30 -14.73 -14.08
C LYS A 64 0.89 -14.44 -12.65
N GLU A 65 0.47 -15.46 -11.92
CA GLU A 65 0.01 -15.35 -10.54
C GLU A 65 1.13 -15.21 -9.51
N ILE A 66 2.38 -15.50 -9.93
CA ILE A 66 3.52 -15.50 -9.03
C ILE A 66 4.37 -14.24 -9.25
N VAL A 67 4.38 -13.36 -8.27
CA VAL A 67 5.22 -12.18 -8.28
C VAL A 67 6.54 -12.43 -7.55
N ARG A 68 7.61 -11.81 -8.02
CA ARG A 68 8.91 -11.84 -7.34
C ARG A 68 9.09 -10.65 -6.44
N SER A 69 9.62 -10.88 -5.25
CA SER A 69 9.96 -9.84 -4.28
C SER A 69 11.24 -10.19 -3.52
N GLN A 70 11.65 -9.31 -2.61
CA GLN A 70 12.78 -9.57 -1.72
C GLN A 70 12.54 -10.87 -0.94
N PRO A 71 13.60 -11.66 -0.67
CA PRO A 71 13.47 -12.91 0.06
C PRO A 71 12.74 -12.74 1.38
N LYS A 72 11.72 -13.55 1.60
CA LYS A 72 10.94 -13.59 2.84
C LYS A 72 10.47 -15.02 3.07
N SER A 73 10.61 -15.53 4.29
CA SER A 73 10.18 -16.89 4.65
C SER A 73 10.73 -17.97 3.70
N GLY A 74 12.02 -17.86 3.30
CA GLY A 74 12.71 -18.88 2.50
C GLY A 74 12.38 -18.88 0.99
N THR A 75 11.60 -17.92 0.50
CA THR A 75 11.28 -17.83 -0.93
C THR A 75 11.39 -16.41 -1.46
N THR A 76 11.53 -16.26 -2.78
CA THR A 76 11.42 -15.01 -3.53
C THR A 76 10.13 -14.94 -4.36
N HIS A 77 9.28 -15.97 -4.27
CA HIS A 77 8.06 -16.13 -5.03
C HIS A 77 6.84 -15.97 -4.12
N PHE A 78 5.85 -15.20 -4.56
CA PHE A 78 4.71 -14.84 -3.73
C PHE A 78 3.42 -14.75 -4.56
N HIS A 79 2.29 -15.12 -3.96
CA HIS A 79 1.00 -14.62 -4.40
C HIS A 79 0.80 -13.22 -3.86
N GLY A 80 0.54 -12.25 -4.73
CA GLY A 80 0.37 -10.84 -4.39
C GLY A 80 -1.11 -10.45 -4.33
N TYR A 81 -1.50 -9.74 -3.27
CA TYR A 81 -2.85 -9.20 -3.09
C TYR A 81 -2.78 -7.73 -2.69
N ALA A 82 -3.37 -6.87 -3.48
CA ALA A 82 -3.56 -5.48 -3.12
C ALA A 82 -4.99 -5.27 -2.61
N THR A 83 -5.13 -4.67 -1.45
CA THR A 83 -6.43 -4.40 -0.83
C THR A 83 -6.61 -2.92 -0.58
N VAL A 84 -7.85 -2.46 -0.60
CA VAL A 84 -8.23 -1.18 -0.05
C VAL A 84 -9.26 -1.36 1.05
N SER A 85 -8.95 -0.74 2.20
CA SER A 85 -9.80 -0.75 3.39
C SER A 85 -10.27 0.66 3.71
N ILE A 86 -11.50 0.79 4.18
CA ILE A 86 -11.98 1.99 4.86
C ILE A 86 -11.54 1.91 6.32
N VAL A 87 -10.96 2.99 6.83
CA VAL A 87 -10.58 3.12 8.24
C VAL A 87 -11.60 4.02 8.94
N HIS A 88 -12.28 3.49 9.92
CA HIS A 88 -13.31 4.19 10.69
C HIS A 88 -13.41 3.63 12.10
N ASP A 89 -13.36 4.51 13.10
CA ASP A 89 -13.47 4.18 14.52
C ASP A 89 -12.53 3.03 14.94
N ASN A 90 -11.24 3.14 14.57
CA ASN A 90 -10.19 2.13 14.79
C ASN A 90 -10.47 0.75 14.16
N GLN A 91 -11.47 0.63 13.30
CA GLN A 91 -11.77 -0.57 12.54
C GLN A 91 -11.36 -0.41 11.08
N ARG A 92 -11.04 -1.54 10.43
CA ARG A 92 -10.71 -1.61 9.02
C ARG A 92 -11.71 -2.52 8.31
N PHE A 93 -12.35 -1.96 7.29
CA PHE A 93 -13.31 -2.68 6.45
C PHE A 93 -12.72 -2.83 5.06
N VAL A 94 -12.29 -4.02 4.69
CA VAL A 94 -11.80 -4.30 3.33
C VAL A 94 -12.99 -4.19 2.38
N VAL A 95 -12.89 -3.32 1.38
CA VAL A 95 -14.00 -3.06 0.44
C VAL A 95 -13.67 -3.46 -0.99
N ALA A 96 -12.39 -3.65 -1.32
CA ALA A 96 -11.97 -4.22 -2.59
C ALA A 96 -10.61 -4.90 -2.46
N LEU A 97 -10.43 -5.93 -3.31
CA LEU A 97 -9.22 -6.73 -3.44
C LEU A 97 -8.87 -6.86 -4.93
N ARG A 98 -7.59 -6.80 -5.24
CA ARG A 98 -7.03 -7.12 -6.55
C ARG A 98 -5.88 -8.11 -6.39
N PHE A 99 -5.88 -9.16 -7.17
CA PHE A 99 -4.71 -10.01 -7.36
C PHE A 99 -3.65 -9.24 -8.15
N VAL A 100 -2.40 -9.40 -7.76
CA VAL A 100 -1.26 -8.75 -8.39
C VAL A 100 -0.59 -9.73 -9.30
N GLU A 101 -0.57 -9.42 -10.59
CA GLU A 101 0.05 -10.28 -11.60
C GLU A 101 1.52 -9.91 -11.82
N LYS A 102 2.31 -10.88 -12.29
CA LYS A 102 3.72 -10.68 -12.65
C LYS A 102 3.85 -9.56 -13.70
N GLY A 103 4.73 -8.60 -13.40
CA GLY A 103 4.98 -7.46 -14.30
C GLY A 103 3.93 -6.35 -14.23
N GLU A 104 2.87 -6.49 -13.43
CA GLU A 104 1.89 -5.43 -13.26
C GLU A 104 2.49 -4.25 -12.48
N SER A 105 2.24 -3.02 -12.96
CA SER A 105 2.74 -1.83 -12.29
C SER A 105 1.87 -1.46 -11.08
N MET A 106 2.50 -1.02 -9.99
CA MET A 106 1.78 -0.51 -8.82
C MET A 106 0.85 0.66 -9.15
N GLU A 107 1.16 1.45 -10.18
CA GLU A 107 0.29 2.51 -10.68
C GLU A 107 -1.06 1.96 -11.18
N LYS A 108 -1.04 0.89 -12.00
CA LYS A 108 -2.26 0.25 -12.52
C LYS A 108 -3.09 -0.32 -11.38
N ILE A 109 -2.45 -0.97 -10.40
CA ILE A 109 -3.10 -1.53 -9.22
C ILE A 109 -3.81 -0.44 -8.42
N VAL A 110 -3.09 0.64 -8.08
CA VAL A 110 -3.65 1.78 -7.33
C VAL A 110 -4.78 2.44 -8.11
N ALA A 111 -4.60 2.68 -9.42
CA ALA A 111 -5.62 3.26 -10.27
C ALA A 111 -6.90 2.42 -10.29
N TRP A 112 -6.77 1.08 -10.36
CA TRP A 112 -7.89 0.15 -10.33
C TRP A 112 -8.62 0.20 -8.99
N LEU A 113 -7.90 0.15 -7.85
CA LEU A 113 -8.51 0.24 -6.52
C LEU A 113 -9.26 1.57 -6.31
N LEU A 114 -8.69 2.70 -6.75
CA LEU A 114 -9.33 4.01 -6.68
C LEU A 114 -10.58 4.08 -7.57
N ASN A 115 -10.53 3.50 -8.78
CA ASN A 115 -11.70 3.41 -9.67
C ASN A 115 -12.81 2.55 -9.03
N ARG A 116 -12.42 1.48 -8.35
CA ARG A 116 -13.39 0.62 -7.63
C ARG A 116 -14.09 1.38 -6.51
N LEU A 117 -13.37 2.17 -5.71
CA LEU A 117 -13.98 3.04 -4.70
C LEU A 117 -14.94 4.04 -5.33
N LYS A 118 -14.54 4.67 -6.44
CA LYS A 118 -15.39 5.61 -7.18
C LYS A 118 -16.67 4.93 -7.67
N SER A 119 -16.60 3.73 -8.24
CA SER A 119 -17.79 2.97 -8.70
C SER A 119 -18.72 2.54 -7.56
N MET A 120 -18.21 2.49 -6.33
CA MET A 120 -19.01 2.24 -5.12
C MET A 120 -19.56 3.52 -4.50
N GLY A 121 -19.30 4.71 -5.08
CA GLY A 121 -19.73 5.99 -4.54
C GLY A 121 -18.96 6.43 -3.27
N ILE A 122 -17.78 5.83 -3.02
CA ILE A 122 -17.00 6.11 -1.81
C ILE A 122 -16.06 7.30 -2.07
N SER A 123 -16.30 8.41 -1.35
CA SER A 123 -15.45 9.60 -1.38
C SER A 123 -14.24 9.42 -0.44
N ILE A 124 -13.07 9.86 -0.88
CA ILE A 124 -11.81 9.71 -0.14
C ILE A 124 -11.45 11.00 0.58
N LYS A 125 -11.36 10.96 1.90
CA LYS A 125 -10.86 12.07 2.74
C LYS A 125 -9.33 12.13 2.73
N ARG A 126 -8.67 10.99 2.87
CA ARG A 126 -7.21 10.78 2.76
C ARG A 126 -6.90 9.32 2.57
N ALA A 127 -5.86 9.02 1.78
CA ALA A 127 -5.37 7.69 1.55
C ALA A 127 -4.03 7.46 2.28
N TYR A 128 -3.89 6.30 2.90
CA TYR A 128 -2.66 5.81 3.51
C TYR A 128 -2.13 4.64 2.71
N PHE A 129 -0.85 4.65 2.39
CA PHE A 129 -0.21 3.62 1.57
C PHE A 129 0.97 3.01 2.31
N ASP A 130 1.25 1.73 2.07
CA ASP A 130 2.54 1.17 2.44
C ASP A 130 3.68 1.74 1.56
N LYS A 131 4.90 1.70 2.10
CA LYS A 131 6.12 2.18 1.42
C LYS A 131 6.36 1.49 0.06
N GLY A 132 5.85 0.28 -0.14
CA GLY A 132 5.95 -0.47 -1.39
C GLY A 132 5.29 0.23 -2.59
N PHE A 133 4.31 1.09 -2.34
CA PHE A 133 3.65 1.89 -3.37
C PHE A 133 4.39 3.18 -3.74
N CYS A 134 5.42 3.57 -2.97
CA CYS A 134 6.10 4.86 -3.17
C CYS A 134 6.97 4.84 -4.43
N SER A 135 6.40 5.30 -5.52
CA SER A 135 7.04 5.42 -6.83
C SER A 135 6.51 6.63 -7.59
N VAL A 136 7.31 7.17 -8.52
CA VAL A 136 6.91 8.34 -9.32
C VAL A 136 5.58 8.14 -10.05
N PRO A 137 5.31 7.00 -10.74
CA PRO A 137 4.03 6.79 -11.40
C PRO A 137 2.84 6.80 -10.46
N VAL A 138 2.96 6.17 -9.27
CA VAL A 138 1.88 6.17 -8.26
C VAL A 138 1.63 7.59 -7.76
N LEU A 139 2.69 8.31 -7.38
CA LEU A 139 2.57 9.69 -6.88
C LEU A 139 1.93 10.62 -7.93
N LYS A 140 2.37 10.56 -9.20
CA LYS A 140 1.73 11.30 -10.31
C LYS A 140 0.26 10.94 -10.49
N THR A 141 -0.10 9.68 -10.31
CA THR A 141 -1.51 9.23 -10.40
C THR A 141 -2.35 9.79 -9.26
N LEU A 142 -1.82 9.81 -8.03
CA LEU A 142 -2.51 10.41 -6.87
C LEU A 142 -2.69 11.92 -7.05
N GLU A 143 -1.67 12.62 -7.54
CA GLU A 143 -1.71 14.04 -7.83
C GLU A 143 -2.75 14.39 -8.90
N ARG A 144 -2.71 13.73 -10.07
CA ARG A 144 -3.70 13.92 -11.15
C ARG A 144 -5.14 13.69 -10.70
N ARG A 145 -5.35 12.81 -9.71
CA ARG A 145 -6.68 12.51 -9.15
C ARG A 145 -7.02 13.37 -7.93
N ASN A 146 -6.16 14.30 -7.56
CA ASN A 146 -6.30 15.18 -6.39
C ASN A 146 -6.58 14.39 -5.09
N ILE A 147 -5.91 13.23 -4.93
CA ILE A 147 -6.02 12.39 -3.73
C ILE A 147 -5.09 12.91 -2.65
N LYS A 148 -5.65 13.27 -1.50
CA LYS A 148 -4.86 13.59 -0.31
C LYS A 148 -4.28 12.31 0.26
N PHE A 149 -2.98 12.28 0.58
CA PHE A 149 -2.34 11.05 1.05
C PHE A 149 -1.22 11.26 2.06
N ILE A 150 -0.87 10.19 2.76
CA ILE A 150 0.36 10.01 3.54
C ILE A 150 0.96 8.68 3.12
N MET A 151 2.22 8.68 2.68
CA MET A 151 2.93 7.51 2.18
C MET A 151 4.38 7.53 2.67
N PRO A 152 4.88 6.49 3.36
CA PRO A 152 6.29 6.44 3.75
C PRO A 152 7.19 6.40 2.54
N ILE A 153 8.26 7.19 2.57
CA ILE A 153 9.30 7.18 1.54
C ILE A 153 10.31 6.09 1.89
N PRO A 154 10.56 5.11 1.02
CA PRO A 154 11.52 4.05 1.29
C PRO A 154 12.96 4.63 1.32
N VAL A 155 13.69 4.31 2.38
CA VAL A 155 15.10 4.67 2.52
C VAL A 155 15.93 3.61 1.79
N ARG A 156 16.52 3.98 0.67
CA ARG A 156 17.35 3.08 -0.17
C ARG A 156 18.81 3.57 -0.15
N GLY A 157 19.73 2.64 -0.45
CA GLY A 157 21.16 2.94 -0.51
C GLY A 157 21.81 3.16 0.85
N LYS A 158 23.13 3.32 0.84
CA LYS A 158 23.97 3.58 2.05
C LYS A 158 24.13 5.07 2.35
N SER A 159 24.07 5.92 1.35
CA SER A 159 24.22 7.39 1.44
C SER A 159 23.33 8.10 0.42
N GLY A 160 23.14 9.40 0.56
CA GLY A 160 22.38 10.23 -0.38
C GLY A 160 20.86 10.02 -0.34
N GLY A 161 20.17 10.51 -1.36
CA GLY A 161 18.71 10.41 -1.50
C GLY A 161 17.95 10.88 -0.26
N VAL A 162 16.98 10.09 0.18
CA VAL A 162 16.16 10.39 1.38
C VAL A 162 17.01 10.54 2.66
N ARG A 163 18.20 9.91 2.73
CA ARG A 163 19.06 10.00 3.92
C ARG A 163 19.56 11.42 4.19
N LYS A 164 19.73 12.23 3.14
CA LYS A 164 20.07 13.65 3.30
C LYS A 164 19.03 14.42 4.12
N LEU A 165 17.78 14.01 4.06
CA LEU A 165 16.71 14.62 4.88
C LEU A 165 16.87 14.32 6.38
N PHE A 166 17.66 13.30 6.74
CA PHE A 166 17.88 12.87 8.13
C PHE A 166 19.09 13.56 8.79
N GLU A 167 19.81 14.38 8.05
CA GLU A 167 20.95 15.16 8.56
C GLU A 167 20.50 16.36 9.39
N ALA A 168 19.21 16.70 9.33
CA ALA A 168 18.62 17.77 10.14
C ALA A 168 18.63 17.44 11.64
N LEU A 169 18.67 18.47 12.49
CA LEU A 169 18.69 18.30 13.95
C LEU A 169 17.34 17.84 14.51
N ALA A 170 16.24 18.21 13.87
CA ALA A 170 14.87 17.97 14.36
C ALA A 170 13.91 17.54 13.23
N SER A 171 12.73 17.07 13.64
CA SER A 171 11.61 16.81 12.72
C SER A 171 11.22 18.09 11.98
N HIS A 172 10.99 17.99 10.66
CA HIS A 172 10.69 19.15 9.84
C HIS A 172 9.83 18.81 8.63
N LYS A 173 9.33 19.82 7.96
CA LYS A 173 8.67 19.74 6.66
C LYS A 173 9.61 20.25 5.59
N THR A 174 9.63 19.61 4.46
CA THR A 174 10.50 19.98 3.34
C THR A 174 9.87 19.53 2.01
N ARG A 175 10.60 19.71 0.93
CA ARG A 175 10.30 19.09 -0.36
C ARG A 175 11.33 18.02 -0.67
N TYR A 176 10.92 17.02 -1.42
CA TYR A 176 11.80 15.96 -1.88
C TYR A 176 11.54 15.66 -3.34
N THR A 177 12.60 15.65 -4.14
CA THR A 177 12.52 15.33 -5.58
C THR A 177 12.88 13.87 -5.80
N PHE A 178 11.93 13.12 -6.33
CA PHE A 178 12.18 11.78 -6.84
C PHE A 178 12.72 11.87 -8.25
N ASN A 179 13.84 11.19 -8.51
CA ASN A 179 14.38 11.04 -9.85
C ASN A 179 14.17 9.62 -10.34
N SER A 180 13.47 9.46 -11.44
CA SER A 180 13.25 8.18 -12.09
C SER A 180 13.73 8.26 -13.53
N PRO A 181 14.72 7.43 -13.95
CA PRO A 181 15.20 7.43 -15.33
C PRO A 181 14.08 7.22 -16.37
N LYS A 182 13.08 6.41 -16.01
CA LYS A 182 11.95 6.07 -16.91
C LYS A 182 10.79 7.07 -16.82
N HIS A 183 10.57 7.71 -15.67
CA HIS A 183 9.35 8.50 -15.41
C HIS A 183 9.63 9.97 -15.12
N GLY A 184 10.90 10.38 -15.24
CA GLY A 184 11.34 11.75 -14.99
C GLY A 184 11.33 12.12 -13.50
N GLU A 185 11.41 13.41 -13.25
CA GLU A 185 11.43 13.97 -11.91
C GLU A 185 10.03 14.26 -11.39
N LEU A 186 9.89 14.19 -10.07
CA LEU A 186 8.68 14.59 -9.37
C LEU A 186 9.06 15.16 -7.99
N GLU A 187 8.73 16.43 -7.78
CA GLU A 187 8.86 17.05 -6.47
C GLU A 187 7.58 16.88 -5.65
N VAL A 188 7.72 16.43 -4.41
CA VAL A 188 6.60 16.23 -3.47
C VAL A 188 6.88 16.93 -2.14
N SER A 189 5.82 17.32 -1.43
CA SER A 189 5.95 17.72 -0.04
C SER A 189 6.34 16.51 0.81
N ALA A 190 7.36 16.66 1.64
CA ALA A 190 7.85 15.63 2.53
C ALA A 190 7.79 16.08 3.99
N VAL A 191 7.47 15.13 4.87
CA VAL A 191 7.52 15.32 6.32
C VAL A 191 8.52 14.34 6.90
N VAL A 192 9.51 14.87 7.59
CA VAL A 192 10.59 14.11 8.23
C VAL A 192 10.36 14.09 9.73
N VAL A 193 10.34 12.91 10.32
CA VAL A 193 10.08 12.72 11.75
C VAL A 193 11.23 12.01 12.40
N LYS A 194 11.78 12.62 13.46
CA LYS A 194 12.81 12.08 14.34
C LYS A 194 12.12 11.55 15.61
N LYS A 195 12.23 10.27 15.87
CA LYS A 195 11.71 9.63 17.09
C LYS A 195 12.83 8.99 17.87
N TYR A 196 12.84 9.21 19.18
CA TYR A 196 13.75 8.53 20.09
C TYR A 196 13.09 7.22 20.58
N SER A 197 13.74 6.09 20.39
CA SER A 197 13.25 4.83 20.97
C SER A 197 13.63 4.76 22.44
N LYS A 198 12.63 4.83 23.33
CA LYS A 198 12.78 4.36 24.71
C LYS A 198 12.65 2.84 24.68
N GLY A 199 13.75 2.10 24.61
CA GLY A 199 13.71 0.64 24.60
C GLY A 199 14.44 0.07 25.84
N ARG A 200 14.02 -1.11 26.29
CA ARG A 200 14.58 -1.89 27.39
C ARG A 200 16.11 -2.09 27.30
N TYR A 201 16.66 -1.99 26.13
CA TYR A 201 18.09 -2.15 25.82
C TYR A 201 18.75 -0.84 25.39
N LYS A 202 18.50 0.27 26.09
CA LYS A 202 19.26 1.53 25.98
C LYS A 202 20.05 1.77 24.66
N ARG A 203 19.57 1.30 23.51
CA ARG A 203 20.09 1.72 22.24
C ARG A 203 19.67 3.17 22.04
N LYS A 204 20.51 4.06 22.54
CA LYS A 204 20.45 5.49 22.28
C LYS A 204 20.53 5.68 20.76
N GLY A 205 19.41 5.84 20.09
CA GLY A 205 19.38 6.08 18.67
C GLY A 205 18.07 6.73 18.28
N ALA A 206 18.16 7.81 17.55
CA ALA A 206 17.00 8.38 16.90
C ALA A 206 16.64 7.52 15.69
N ARG A 207 15.36 7.21 15.54
CA ARG A 207 14.81 6.65 14.30
C ARG A 207 14.22 7.78 13.47
N TRP A 208 14.55 7.77 12.20
CA TRP A 208 14.04 8.72 11.24
C TRP A 208 13.01 8.07 10.33
N PHE A 209 11.96 8.83 10.03
CA PHE A 209 10.90 8.45 9.11
C PHE A 209 10.68 9.62 8.13
N ALA A 210 10.49 9.31 6.86
CA ALA A 210 10.14 10.29 5.85
C ALA A 210 8.82 9.88 5.20
N TYR A 211 7.92 10.83 5.03
CA TYR A 211 6.61 10.63 4.40
C TYR A 211 6.44 11.62 3.26
N ALA A 212 6.06 11.12 2.08
CA ALA A 212 5.47 11.93 1.03
C ALA A 212 4.02 12.23 1.42
N VAL A 213 3.61 13.48 1.31
CA VAL A 213 2.29 13.92 1.78
C VAL A 213 1.63 14.86 0.78
N ALA A 214 0.30 14.79 0.69
CA ALA A 214 -0.50 15.77 -0.03
C ALA A 214 -1.76 16.15 0.77
N GLY A 215 -2.18 17.40 0.66
CA GLY A 215 -3.42 17.90 1.26
C GLY A 215 -3.42 17.92 2.79
N LEU A 216 -2.25 18.08 3.41
CA LEU A 216 -2.12 18.33 4.84
C LEU A 216 -2.21 19.83 5.12
N PRO A 217 -2.97 20.26 6.16
CA PRO A 217 -2.93 21.63 6.66
C PRO A 217 -1.51 22.04 7.07
N LYS A 218 -1.16 23.31 6.86
CA LYS A 218 0.15 23.85 7.29
C LYS A 218 0.37 23.72 8.81
N SER A 219 -0.71 23.75 9.60
CA SER A 219 -0.69 23.65 11.05
C SER A 219 -0.33 22.24 11.58
N VAL A 220 -0.46 21.18 10.77
CA VAL A 220 -0.15 19.82 11.21
C VAL A 220 1.33 19.67 11.47
N ALA A 221 1.74 19.41 12.69
CA ALA A 221 3.14 19.21 13.08
C ALA A 221 3.70 17.87 12.55
N PRO A 222 5.02 17.74 12.32
CA PRO A 222 5.61 16.51 11.79
C PRO A 222 5.28 15.25 12.61
N HIS A 223 5.30 15.31 13.94
CA HIS A 223 4.97 14.18 14.80
C HIS A 223 3.52 13.71 14.64
N GLN A 224 2.58 14.63 14.35
CA GLN A 224 1.19 14.28 14.11
C GLN A 224 1.03 13.45 12.82
N VAL A 225 1.86 13.69 11.81
CA VAL A 225 1.85 12.87 10.57
C VAL A 225 2.24 11.43 10.88
N PHE A 226 3.21 11.23 11.76
CA PHE A 226 3.60 9.89 12.21
C PHE A 226 2.46 9.18 12.96
N GLU A 227 1.77 9.89 13.87
CA GLU A 227 0.65 9.31 14.63
C GLU A 227 -0.57 9.04 13.71
N MET A 228 -0.85 9.90 12.74
CA MET A 228 -1.91 9.67 11.74
C MET A 228 -1.66 8.44 10.89
N TYR A 229 -0.39 8.07 10.66
CA TYR A 229 -0.03 6.94 9.81
C TYR A 229 -0.06 5.61 10.55
N ARG A 230 0.15 5.58 11.85
CA ARG A 230 0.16 4.36 12.70
C ARG A 230 -1.24 3.83 12.96
#